data_d2746c66c27edc67ecc97eb0ccb087ba
#
_entry.id   d2746c66c27edc67ecc97eb0ccb087ba
#
_cell.length_a   1.000
_cell.length_b   1.000
_cell.length_c   1.000
_cell.angle_alpha   90.00
_cell.angle_beta   90.00
_cell.angle_gamma   90.00
#
_symmetry.space_group_name_H-M   'P 1'
#
loop_
_entity.id
_entity.type
_entity.pdbx_description
1 polymer ?
#
loop_
_entity_poly.entity_id
_entity_poly.type
_entity_poly.pdbx_seq_one_letter_code
_entity_poly.pdbx_strand_id
1 'polypeptide(L)'
;GSSPPSCTKTMNKKTFKPSSDLPLGFTDRPEEELLIRDLLISNIKKIMSKYGFQYLETPSFEYTESIGKFLPDKDRPSEGVFSFQDEKKWLSLRYDLTAPLARYAAKNFDSLPRPFKRFQLGTVWRNEKPGPGRFREFLQFDADYIGTSNLFADSELCILISEILISCGLEPNEFNIKISNRKLSKGLLEKLNIVDEQKQSITLRAIDKLDRVGIDGVQYLLGKGRKDKSGDFTKGAELEEYQIKEIISFLNIKNLSENNYENIKKIAEGNQTIQEGITEMQLMEKYFSLFNFTNYIFDPTIVRGLEYYTGPIFEANLTFGVQNKKGEEIEFGSIGGGGRYDDLVKRFNNQECPSTGISVGLDRLIYAIIQKNKVKTQKKLPILICVFDEKFMSFY
;
A
#
# COMPACT_ATOMS: atom_id res chain seq x y z
N GLY A 1 60.30 -33.82 38.40
CA GLY A 1 59.23 -34.09 37.50
C GLY A 1 57.88 -33.73 38.14
N SER A 2 57.36 -32.54 37.82
CA SER A 2 56.02 -32.11 38.25
C SER A 2 55.09 -32.13 37.05
N SER A 3 54.06 -33.02 37.11
CA SER A 3 52.98 -33.12 36.15
C SER A 3 52.08 -31.91 36.28
N PRO A 4 51.56 -31.32 35.17
CA PRO A 4 50.62 -30.22 35.24
C PRO A 4 49.21 -30.74 35.62
N PRO A 5 48.39 -29.96 36.33
CA PRO A 5 47.04 -30.37 36.71
C PRO A 5 46.12 -30.44 35.51
N SER A 6 45.44 -31.55 35.33
CA SER A 6 44.40 -31.75 34.35
C SER A 6 43.13 -30.94 34.72
N CYS A 7 42.97 -29.81 34.06
CA CYS A 7 41.74 -29.02 34.18
C CYS A 7 40.68 -29.55 33.20
N THR A 8 39.99 -30.60 33.58
CA THR A 8 38.75 -31.04 32.93
C THR A 8 37.59 -30.15 33.43
N LYS A 9 37.48 -28.94 32.83
CA LYS A 9 36.22 -28.21 32.89
C LYS A 9 35.19 -28.96 32.03
N THR A 10 34.34 -29.72 32.69
CA THR A 10 33.08 -30.21 32.10
C THR A 10 32.26 -29.01 31.67
N MET A 11 32.34 -28.67 30.36
CA MET A 11 31.39 -27.77 29.74
C MET A 11 30.00 -28.42 29.83
N ASN A 12 29.16 -27.93 30.74
CA ASN A 12 27.73 -28.21 30.72
C ASN A 12 27.24 -27.76 29.31
N LYS A 13 27.05 -28.72 28.41
CA LYS A 13 26.31 -28.53 27.18
C LYS A 13 24.87 -28.16 27.60
N LYS A 14 24.58 -26.87 27.78
CA LYS A 14 23.20 -26.41 27.79
C LYS A 14 22.61 -26.92 26.49
N THR A 15 21.70 -27.88 26.59
CA THR A 15 20.93 -28.34 25.44
C THR A 15 20.21 -27.13 24.88
N PHE A 16 20.57 -26.73 23.65
CA PHE A 16 19.91 -25.65 22.96
C PHE A 16 18.44 -26.01 22.77
N LYS A 17 17.55 -25.25 23.41
CA LYS A 17 16.10 -25.38 23.22
C LYS A 17 15.66 -24.20 22.35
N PRO A 18 15.22 -24.44 21.12
CA PRO A 18 14.71 -23.36 20.25
C PRO A 18 13.47 -22.74 20.88
N SER A 19 13.27 -21.43 20.67
CA SER A 19 12.02 -20.77 21.05
C SER A 19 10.87 -21.26 20.19
N SER A 20 9.70 -21.38 20.79
CA SER A 20 8.42 -21.59 20.10
C SER A 20 7.73 -20.29 19.71
N ASP A 21 8.31 -19.14 20.07
CA ASP A 21 7.75 -17.83 19.76
C ASP A 21 7.97 -17.47 18.27
N LEU A 22 6.98 -16.80 17.71
CA LEU A 22 7.11 -16.25 16.36
C LEU A 22 8.00 -14.99 16.34
N PRO A 23 8.72 -14.74 15.25
CA PRO A 23 9.37 -13.46 15.04
C PRO A 23 8.37 -12.31 15.12
N LEU A 24 8.82 -11.16 15.61
CA LEU A 24 7.96 -9.98 15.77
C LEU A 24 7.30 -9.56 14.45
N GLY A 25 5.98 -9.45 14.45
CA GLY A 25 5.20 -9.03 13.28
C GLY A 25 4.84 -10.15 12.30
N PHE A 26 5.17 -11.41 12.63
CA PHE A 26 4.70 -12.59 11.91
C PHE A 26 3.55 -13.25 12.70
N THR A 27 2.71 -14.01 12.02
CA THR A 27 1.56 -14.66 12.63
C THR A 27 1.23 -16.00 11.97
N ASP A 28 0.83 -16.99 12.76
CA ASP A 28 0.15 -18.17 12.25
C ASP A 28 -1.29 -17.82 11.91
N ARG A 29 -1.84 -18.47 10.89
CA ARG A 29 -3.20 -18.20 10.41
C ARG A 29 -4.06 -19.45 10.66
N PRO A 30 -5.12 -19.33 11.46
CA PRO A 30 -6.04 -20.42 11.71
C PRO A 30 -6.92 -20.72 10.49
N GLU A 31 -7.47 -21.93 10.43
CA GLU A 31 -8.33 -22.41 9.33
C GLU A 31 -9.47 -21.44 9.00
N GLU A 32 -10.11 -20.88 10.02
CA GLU A 32 -11.22 -19.95 9.83
C GLU A 32 -10.83 -18.70 9.02
N GLU A 33 -9.67 -18.11 9.32
CA GLU A 33 -9.12 -16.97 8.57
C GLU A 33 -8.78 -17.37 7.13
N LEU A 34 -8.21 -18.59 6.95
CA LEU A 34 -7.85 -19.11 5.63
C LEU A 34 -9.08 -19.36 4.75
N LEU A 35 -10.18 -19.86 5.31
CA LEU A 35 -11.44 -20.03 4.58
C LEU A 35 -12.02 -18.69 4.09
N ILE A 36 -11.98 -17.66 4.93
CA ILE A 36 -12.37 -16.30 4.53
C ILE A 36 -11.46 -15.81 3.40
N ARG A 37 -10.14 -15.96 3.56
CA ARG A 37 -9.15 -15.56 2.56
C ARG A 37 -9.42 -16.20 1.20
N ASP A 38 -9.67 -17.50 1.17
CA ASP A 38 -9.91 -18.25 -0.07
C ASP A 38 -11.21 -17.79 -0.75
N LEU A 39 -12.25 -17.48 0.03
CA LEU A 39 -13.49 -16.90 -0.50
C LEU A 39 -13.23 -15.54 -1.15
N LEU A 40 -12.51 -14.63 -0.49
CA LEU A 40 -12.19 -13.31 -1.03
C LEU A 40 -11.33 -13.43 -2.28
N ILE A 41 -10.31 -14.29 -2.29
CA ILE A 41 -9.48 -14.56 -3.47
C ILE A 41 -10.33 -15.05 -4.64
N SER A 42 -11.28 -15.95 -4.39
CA SER A 42 -12.20 -16.44 -5.44
C SER A 42 -13.03 -15.31 -6.04
N ASN A 43 -13.57 -14.43 -5.22
CA ASN A 43 -14.35 -13.28 -5.66
C ASN A 43 -13.49 -12.28 -6.47
N ILE A 44 -12.30 -11.97 -6.00
CA ILE A 44 -11.34 -11.10 -6.70
C ILE A 44 -11.01 -11.66 -8.07
N LYS A 45 -10.65 -12.95 -8.16
CA LYS A 45 -10.31 -13.60 -9.44
C LYS A 45 -11.45 -13.54 -10.46
N LYS A 46 -12.70 -13.70 -10.03
CA LYS A 46 -13.89 -13.57 -10.91
C LYS A 46 -14.00 -12.15 -11.47
N ILE A 47 -13.81 -11.13 -10.63
CA ILE A 47 -13.85 -9.73 -11.08
C ILE A 47 -12.69 -9.45 -12.03
N MET A 48 -11.47 -9.88 -11.71
CA MET A 48 -10.32 -9.70 -12.59
C MET A 48 -10.52 -10.29 -13.98
N SER A 49 -11.10 -11.49 -14.04
CA SER A 49 -11.46 -12.13 -15.30
C SER A 49 -12.51 -11.34 -16.09
N LYS A 50 -13.55 -10.80 -15.41
CA LYS A 50 -14.56 -9.93 -16.01
C LYS A 50 -13.95 -8.68 -16.67
N TYR A 51 -12.93 -8.10 -16.03
CA TYR A 51 -12.24 -6.92 -16.53
C TYR A 51 -11.09 -7.24 -17.52
N GLY A 52 -10.84 -8.51 -17.83
CA GLY A 52 -9.82 -8.94 -18.78
C GLY A 52 -8.38 -8.82 -18.28
N PHE A 53 -8.16 -8.84 -16.97
CA PHE A 53 -6.82 -8.88 -16.41
C PHE A 53 -6.23 -10.28 -16.48
N GLN A 54 -4.96 -10.38 -16.87
CA GLN A 54 -4.19 -11.62 -16.92
C GLN A 54 -3.50 -11.87 -15.57
N TYR A 55 -3.54 -13.12 -15.12
CA TYR A 55 -2.82 -13.52 -13.91
C TYR A 55 -1.35 -13.76 -14.22
N LEU A 56 -0.46 -13.03 -13.55
CA LEU A 56 0.99 -13.19 -13.69
C LEU A 56 1.65 -13.10 -12.34
N GLU A 57 2.42 -14.12 -11.96
CA GLU A 57 3.22 -14.13 -10.74
C GLU A 57 4.70 -13.84 -11.02
N THR A 58 5.28 -12.98 -10.21
CA THR A 58 6.71 -12.69 -10.17
C THR A 58 7.35 -13.38 -8.96
N PRO A 59 8.67 -13.64 -8.96
CA PRO A 59 9.38 -14.26 -7.84
C PRO A 59 9.27 -13.46 -6.55
N SER A 60 9.40 -14.14 -5.41
CA SER A 60 9.42 -13.52 -4.08
C SER A 60 10.72 -12.78 -3.78
N PHE A 61 11.81 -13.18 -4.45
CA PHE A 61 13.12 -12.55 -4.33
C PHE A 61 13.43 -11.74 -5.58
N GLU A 62 13.99 -10.57 -5.37
CA GLU A 62 14.52 -9.70 -6.41
C GLU A 62 15.94 -9.26 -6.05
N TYR A 63 16.73 -8.83 -7.00
CA TYR A 63 17.97 -8.17 -6.69
C TYR A 63 17.70 -6.88 -5.91
N THR A 64 18.44 -6.65 -4.82
CA THR A 64 18.26 -5.48 -3.96
C THR A 64 18.35 -4.16 -4.73
N GLU A 65 19.22 -4.10 -5.75
CA GLU A 65 19.34 -2.94 -6.64
C GLU A 65 18.06 -2.66 -7.44
N SER A 66 17.26 -3.69 -7.75
CA SER A 66 15.98 -3.54 -8.45
C SER A 66 14.90 -2.94 -7.56
N ILE A 67 14.94 -3.22 -6.24
CA ILE A 67 13.98 -2.73 -5.24
C ILE A 67 14.46 -1.44 -4.59
N GLY A 68 15.76 -1.35 -4.26
CA GLY A 68 16.34 -0.34 -3.36
C GLY A 68 16.11 1.11 -3.75
N LYS A 69 15.98 1.42 -5.04
CA LYS A 69 15.70 2.79 -5.50
C LYS A 69 14.27 3.27 -5.23
N PHE A 70 13.36 2.39 -4.84
CA PHE A 70 11.96 2.69 -4.56
C PHE A 70 11.64 2.74 -3.07
N LEU A 71 12.64 2.48 -2.23
CA LEU A 71 12.46 2.57 -0.80
C LEU A 71 12.34 4.05 -0.39
N PRO A 72 11.49 4.33 0.60
CA PRO A 72 11.25 5.70 1.05
C PRO A 72 12.47 6.39 1.64
N ASP A 73 13.55 5.65 1.90
CA ASP A 73 14.77 6.17 2.50
C ASP A 73 16.00 5.82 1.63
N LYS A 74 16.48 6.81 0.86
CA LYS A 74 17.67 6.66 0.01
C LYS A 74 18.95 6.47 0.82
N ASP A 75 18.99 6.98 2.06
CA ASP A 75 20.15 6.95 2.94
C ASP A 75 20.26 5.62 3.70
N ARG A 76 19.14 4.85 3.74
CA ARG A 76 19.06 3.56 4.42
C ARG A 76 18.35 2.52 3.55
N PRO A 77 18.96 2.09 2.46
CA PRO A 77 18.30 1.23 1.45
C PRO A 77 17.90 -0.15 1.97
N SER A 78 18.39 -0.57 3.14
CA SER A 78 18.00 -1.81 3.83
C SER A 78 16.94 -1.59 4.92
N GLU A 79 16.60 -0.33 5.25
CA GLU A 79 15.56 -0.04 6.23
C GLU A 79 14.19 -0.26 5.59
N GLY A 80 13.38 -1.10 6.21
CA GLY A 80 12.06 -1.49 5.70
C GLY A 80 12.05 -2.73 4.80
N VAL A 81 13.20 -3.28 4.40
CA VAL A 81 13.31 -4.45 3.52
C VAL A 81 14.10 -5.56 4.19
N PHE A 82 13.70 -6.81 3.95
CA PHE A 82 14.49 -7.99 4.34
C PHE A 82 15.43 -8.36 3.20
N SER A 83 16.73 -8.22 3.43
CA SER A 83 17.78 -8.51 2.45
C SER A 83 18.81 -9.49 3.01
N PHE A 84 19.39 -10.28 2.13
CA PHE A 84 20.46 -11.23 2.45
C PHE A 84 21.42 -11.35 1.27
N GLN A 85 22.61 -11.82 1.54
CA GLN A 85 23.63 -12.03 0.52
C GLN A 85 23.55 -13.49 0.02
N ASP A 86 23.44 -13.65 -1.29
CA ASP A 86 23.57 -14.92 -1.99
C ASP A 86 24.80 -14.86 -2.88
N GLU A 87 25.83 -15.63 -2.51
CA GLU A 87 27.17 -15.56 -3.07
C GLU A 87 27.73 -14.12 -3.07
N LYS A 88 27.77 -13.45 -4.24
CA LYS A 88 28.29 -12.08 -4.41
C LYS A 88 27.21 -11.03 -4.62
N LYS A 89 25.93 -11.43 -4.64
CA LYS A 89 24.82 -10.54 -4.92
C LYS A 89 23.90 -10.39 -3.71
N TRP A 90 23.34 -9.22 -3.56
CA TRP A 90 22.29 -8.96 -2.58
C TRP A 90 20.93 -9.24 -3.16
N LEU A 91 20.17 -10.10 -2.48
CA LEU A 91 18.78 -10.39 -2.75
C LEU A 91 17.91 -9.79 -1.65
N SER A 92 16.71 -9.38 -2.02
CA SER A 92 15.71 -8.88 -1.09
C SER A 92 14.39 -9.59 -1.31
N LEU A 93 13.65 -9.81 -0.22
CA LEU A 93 12.24 -10.15 -0.29
C LEU A 93 11.48 -8.96 -0.88
N ARG A 94 10.59 -9.21 -1.83
CA ARG A 94 9.78 -8.14 -2.46
C ARG A 94 8.96 -7.38 -1.44
N TYR A 95 9.03 -6.07 -1.51
CA TYR A 95 8.33 -5.13 -0.64
C TYR A 95 6.89 -4.85 -1.13
N ASP A 96 6.69 -4.93 -2.44
CA ASP A 96 5.44 -4.83 -3.18
C ASP A 96 5.42 -5.80 -4.37
N LEU A 97 4.36 -5.77 -5.16
CA LEU A 97 4.25 -6.57 -6.40
C LEU A 97 4.48 -5.74 -7.67
N THR A 98 4.58 -4.42 -7.53
CA THR A 98 4.70 -3.46 -8.65
C THR A 98 6.14 -3.34 -9.15
N ALA A 99 7.14 -3.25 -8.27
CA ALA A 99 8.56 -3.19 -8.68
C ALA A 99 9.00 -4.46 -9.44
N PRO A 100 8.66 -5.70 -8.99
CA PRO A 100 8.89 -6.91 -9.79
C PRO A 100 8.17 -6.93 -11.14
N LEU A 101 6.95 -6.36 -11.22
CA LEU A 101 6.23 -6.21 -12.48
C LEU A 101 6.94 -5.25 -13.42
N ALA A 102 7.44 -4.12 -12.94
CA ALA A 102 8.17 -3.16 -13.77
C ALA A 102 9.43 -3.78 -14.38
N ARG A 103 10.17 -4.58 -13.59
CA ARG A 103 11.30 -5.37 -14.10
C ARG A 103 10.86 -6.38 -15.17
N TYR A 104 9.75 -7.08 -14.93
CA TYR A 104 9.19 -8.05 -15.91
C TYR A 104 8.78 -7.35 -17.20
N ALA A 105 8.07 -6.22 -17.10
CA ALA A 105 7.61 -5.42 -18.24
C ALA A 105 8.80 -4.88 -19.05
N ALA A 106 9.84 -4.40 -18.39
CA ALA A 106 11.04 -3.92 -19.05
C ALA A 106 11.78 -5.04 -19.80
N LYS A 107 11.87 -6.24 -19.20
CA LYS A 107 12.51 -7.41 -19.84
C LYS A 107 11.75 -7.89 -21.07
N ASN A 108 10.42 -7.81 -21.06
CA ASN A 108 9.54 -8.33 -22.11
C ASN A 108 8.90 -7.21 -22.94
N PHE A 109 9.50 -6.02 -22.94
CA PHE A 109 8.90 -4.77 -23.42
C PHE A 109 8.30 -4.86 -24.81
N ASP A 110 9.01 -5.48 -25.77
CA ASP A 110 8.59 -5.57 -27.18
C ASP A 110 7.52 -6.65 -27.43
N SER A 111 7.37 -7.61 -26.52
CA SER A 111 6.45 -8.74 -26.65
C SER A 111 5.12 -8.55 -25.88
N LEU A 112 5.06 -7.61 -24.96
CA LEU A 112 3.84 -7.35 -24.18
C LEU A 112 2.80 -6.58 -25.01
N PRO A 113 1.51 -6.96 -24.91
CA PRO A 113 0.43 -6.15 -25.49
C PRO A 113 0.34 -4.79 -24.81
N ARG A 114 -0.19 -3.79 -25.49
CA ARG A 114 -0.41 -2.46 -24.94
C ARG A 114 -1.86 -2.02 -25.13
N PRO A 115 -2.59 -1.76 -24.01
CA PRO A 115 -2.15 -1.92 -22.61
C PRO A 115 -2.06 -3.39 -22.20
N PHE A 116 -1.07 -3.73 -21.37
CA PHE A 116 -1.01 -5.01 -20.68
C PHE A 116 -1.72 -4.89 -19.33
N LYS A 117 -2.83 -5.58 -19.17
CA LYS A 117 -3.61 -5.66 -17.94
C LYS A 117 -3.17 -6.88 -17.14
N ARG A 118 -2.58 -6.67 -15.99
CA ARG A 118 -2.06 -7.75 -15.15
C ARG A 118 -2.62 -7.66 -13.74
N PHE A 119 -2.91 -8.80 -13.12
CA PHE A 119 -3.11 -8.87 -11.67
C PHE A 119 -2.24 -9.97 -11.04
N GLN A 120 -1.96 -9.80 -9.75
CA GLN A 120 -1.24 -10.77 -8.94
C GLN A 120 -1.77 -10.79 -7.51
N LEU A 121 -1.81 -12.00 -6.94
CA LEU A 121 -1.90 -12.22 -5.51
C LEU A 121 -0.53 -12.73 -5.04
N GLY A 122 0.01 -12.16 -4.00
CA GLY A 122 1.32 -12.59 -3.54
C GLY A 122 1.67 -12.04 -2.15
N THR A 123 2.42 -12.83 -1.41
CA THR A 123 2.98 -12.38 -0.14
C THR A 123 4.06 -11.34 -0.37
N VAL A 124 4.03 -10.28 0.43
CA VAL A 124 5.05 -9.23 0.47
C VAL A 124 5.59 -9.08 1.89
N TRP A 125 6.80 -8.56 2.01
CA TRP A 125 7.51 -8.45 3.28
C TRP A 125 7.97 -7.03 3.53
N ARG A 126 7.60 -6.49 4.71
CA ARG A 126 7.97 -5.14 5.12
C ARG A 126 8.57 -5.15 6.51
N ASN A 127 9.81 -4.70 6.64
CA ASN A 127 10.48 -4.63 7.93
C ASN A 127 10.08 -3.35 8.70
N GLU A 128 8.76 -3.17 8.88
CA GLU A 128 8.16 -2.03 9.55
C GLU A 128 7.68 -2.41 10.96
N LYS A 129 7.32 -1.40 11.76
CA LYS A 129 6.73 -1.62 13.07
C LYS A 129 5.33 -2.22 12.93
N PRO A 130 5.08 -3.41 13.49
CA PRO A 130 3.77 -4.06 13.38
C PRO A 130 2.68 -3.32 14.17
N GLY A 131 1.41 -3.52 13.77
CA GLY A 131 0.24 -2.95 14.41
C GLY A 131 -1.04 -3.74 14.09
N PRO A 132 -2.22 -3.30 14.53
CA PRO A 132 -3.49 -3.95 14.21
C PRO A 132 -3.68 -4.07 12.69
N GLY A 133 -3.84 -5.31 12.19
CA GLY A 133 -3.91 -5.62 10.76
C GLY A 133 -2.64 -5.28 9.95
N ARG A 134 -1.53 -4.95 10.61
CA ARG A 134 -0.23 -4.67 9.98
C ARG A 134 0.79 -5.70 10.42
N PHE A 135 1.14 -6.59 9.50
CA PHE A 135 2.13 -7.63 9.68
C PHE A 135 3.38 -7.31 8.87
N ARG A 136 4.49 -7.95 9.20
CA ARG A 136 5.73 -7.88 8.42
C ARG A 136 5.72 -8.81 7.20
N GLU A 137 4.86 -9.79 7.23
CA GLU A 137 4.54 -10.68 6.12
C GLU A 137 3.02 -10.68 5.93
N PHE A 138 2.55 -10.31 4.74
CA PHE A 138 1.12 -10.23 4.46
C PHE A 138 0.82 -10.46 2.98
N LEU A 139 -0.39 -10.93 2.71
CA LEU A 139 -0.88 -11.14 1.36
C LEU A 139 -1.36 -9.82 0.77
N GLN A 140 -0.88 -9.51 -0.42
CA GLN A 140 -1.25 -8.34 -1.20
C GLN A 140 -1.87 -8.78 -2.54
N PHE A 141 -2.84 -8.03 -2.99
CA PHE A 141 -3.42 -8.10 -4.32
C PHE A 141 -3.07 -6.82 -5.07
N ASP A 142 -2.56 -6.96 -6.29
CA ASP A 142 -2.27 -5.83 -7.18
C ASP A 142 -2.95 -6.04 -8.53
N ALA A 143 -3.43 -4.93 -9.12
CA ALA A 143 -3.94 -4.86 -10.48
C ALA A 143 -3.31 -3.65 -11.18
N ASP A 144 -2.70 -3.88 -12.34
CA ASP A 144 -1.90 -2.89 -13.04
C ASP A 144 -2.23 -2.84 -14.54
N TYR A 145 -2.14 -1.62 -15.08
CA TYR A 145 -2.10 -1.32 -16.49
C TYR A 145 -0.69 -0.90 -16.87
N ILE A 146 -0.07 -1.58 -17.80
CA ILE A 146 1.26 -1.28 -18.32
C ILE A 146 1.14 -0.80 -19.76
N GLY A 147 1.76 0.35 -20.08
CA GLY A 147 1.86 0.88 -21.43
C GLY A 147 0.62 1.65 -21.91
N THR A 148 -0.01 2.44 -21.02
CA THR A 148 -1.10 3.35 -21.38
C THR A 148 -1.04 4.67 -20.63
N SER A 149 -1.16 5.78 -21.36
CA SER A 149 -1.30 7.14 -20.80
C SER A 149 -2.77 7.54 -20.63
N ASN A 150 -3.73 6.71 -21.06
CA ASN A 150 -5.15 7.04 -20.99
C ASN A 150 -5.65 6.97 -19.54
N LEU A 151 -6.17 8.08 -19.03
CA LEU A 151 -6.72 8.22 -17.67
C LEU A 151 -7.98 7.39 -17.41
N PHE A 152 -8.55 6.80 -18.46
CA PHE A 152 -9.60 5.79 -18.31
C PHE A 152 -9.10 4.61 -17.49
N ALA A 153 -7.83 4.19 -17.66
CA ALA A 153 -7.23 3.11 -16.87
C ALA A 153 -7.20 3.43 -15.37
N ASP A 154 -6.85 4.67 -15.01
CA ASP A 154 -6.86 5.13 -13.61
C ASP A 154 -8.28 5.12 -13.04
N SER A 155 -9.26 5.58 -13.83
CA SER A 155 -10.66 5.59 -13.42
C SER A 155 -11.24 4.18 -13.31
N GLU A 156 -10.92 3.28 -14.24
CA GLU A 156 -11.36 1.87 -14.17
C GLU A 156 -10.79 1.18 -12.92
N LEU A 157 -9.55 1.46 -12.52
CA LEU A 157 -8.97 0.91 -11.28
C LEU A 157 -9.71 1.39 -10.03
N CYS A 158 -10.17 2.64 -9.99
CA CYS A 158 -10.98 3.15 -8.88
C CYS A 158 -12.35 2.45 -8.80
N ILE A 159 -13.00 2.20 -9.95
CA ILE A 159 -14.26 1.45 -10.03
C ILE A 159 -14.03 -0.01 -9.61
N LEU A 160 -12.98 -0.61 -10.15
CA LEU A 160 -12.58 -1.99 -9.91
C LEU A 160 -12.36 -2.28 -8.42
N ILE A 161 -11.61 -1.43 -7.71
CA ILE A 161 -11.39 -1.64 -6.27
C ILE A 161 -12.70 -1.54 -5.50
N SER A 162 -13.61 -0.63 -5.87
CA SER A 162 -14.93 -0.52 -5.26
C SER A 162 -15.74 -1.81 -5.46
N GLU A 163 -15.79 -2.35 -6.69
CA GLU A 163 -16.46 -3.63 -6.96
C GLU A 163 -15.83 -4.78 -6.14
N ILE A 164 -14.51 -4.81 -6.02
CA ILE A 164 -13.80 -5.82 -5.20
C ILE A 164 -14.24 -5.72 -3.74
N LEU A 165 -14.22 -4.53 -3.15
CA LEU A 165 -14.56 -4.32 -1.75
C LEU A 165 -16.02 -4.72 -1.46
N ILE A 166 -16.95 -4.37 -2.36
CA ILE A 166 -18.35 -4.80 -2.27
C ILE A 166 -18.45 -6.33 -2.37
N SER A 167 -17.75 -6.95 -3.30
CA SER A 167 -17.75 -8.41 -3.46
C SER A 167 -17.15 -9.16 -2.25
N CYS A 168 -16.33 -8.47 -1.47
CA CYS A 168 -15.76 -8.95 -0.22
C CYS A 168 -16.68 -8.74 0.98
N GLY A 169 -17.89 -8.18 0.79
CA GLY A 169 -18.90 -8.04 1.83
C GLY A 169 -18.99 -6.67 2.49
N LEU A 170 -18.28 -5.66 1.98
CA LEU A 170 -18.42 -4.28 2.44
C LEU A 170 -19.58 -3.58 1.74
N GLU A 171 -20.32 -2.78 2.50
CA GLU A 171 -21.36 -1.90 1.95
C GLU A 171 -20.71 -0.62 1.37
N PRO A 172 -21.35 0.05 0.37
CA PRO A 172 -20.79 1.26 -0.24
C PRO A 172 -20.48 2.41 0.76
N ASN A 173 -21.20 2.49 1.86
CA ASN A 173 -21.00 3.50 2.91
C ASN A 173 -19.89 3.12 3.93
N GLU A 174 -19.35 1.90 3.86
CA GLU A 174 -18.31 1.42 4.77
C GLU A 174 -16.89 1.71 4.27
N PHE A 175 -16.76 2.26 3.05
CA PHE A 175 -15.48 2.69 2.51
C PHE A 175 -15.67 3.88 1.56
N ASN A 176 -14.57 4.56 1.26
CA ASN A 176 -14.50 5.54 0.18
C ASN A 176 -13.18 5.41 -0.58
N ILE A 177 -13.23 5.81 -1.86
CA ILE A 177 -12.04 5.91 -2.69
C ILE A 177 -11.64 7.38 -2.73
N LYS A 178 -10.61 7.73 -1.97
CA LYS A 178 -10.04 9.06 -2.01
C LYS A 178 -9.08 9.18 -3.20
N ILE A 179 -9.18 10.29 -3.91
CA ILE A 179 -8.42 10.53 -5.15
C ILE A 179 -7.71 11.87 -5.04
N SER A 180 -6.46 11.90 -5.45
CA SER A 180 -5.62 13.09 -5.58
C SER A 180 -4.82 13.03 -6.89
N ASN A 181 -3.95 14.00 -7.09
CA ASN A 181 -3.01 14.00 -8.20
C ASN A 181 -1.64 14.51 -7.73
N ARG A 182 -0.59 13.77 -8.06
CA ARG A 182 0.79 14.14 -7.71
C ARG A 182 1.20 15.50 -8.24
N LYS A 183 0.64 15.90 -9.39
CA LYS A 183 0.88 17.21 -10.01
C LYS A 183 0.41 18.36 -9.12
N LEU A 184 -0.62 18.19 -8.30
CA LEU A 184 -1.08 19.23 -7.36
C LEU A 184 -0.01 19.54 -6.31
N SER A 185 0.50 18.52 -5.64
CA SER A 185 1.54 18.70 -4.62
C SER A 185 2.87 19.16 -5.25
N LYS A 186 3.26 18.59 -6.42
CA LYS A 186 4.46 18.99 -7.14
C LYS A 186 4.41 20.45 -7.56
N GLY A 187 3.33 20.87 -8.21
CA GLY A 187 3.15 22.24 -8.66
C GLY A 187 3.04 23.24 -7.50
N LEU A 188 2.49 22.84 -6.34
CA LEU A 188 2.51 23.67 -5.14
C LEU A 188 3.95 23.94 -4.68
N LEU A 189 4.80 22.89 -4.62
CA LEU A 189 6.22 23.04 -4.26
C LEU A 189 6.97 23.91 -5.28
N GLU A 190 6.71 23.74 -6.58
CA GLU A 190 7.27 24.58 -7.65
C GLU A 190 6.87 26.04 -7.46
N LYS A 191 5.57 26.34 -7.25
CA LYS A 191 5.06 27.71 -7.05
C LYS A 191 5.70 28.38 -5.82
N LEU A 192 5.93 27.61 -4.77
CA LEU A 192 6.56 28.09 -3.54
C LEU A 192 8.09 28.14 -3.63
N ASN A 193 8.67 27.87 -4.80
CA ASN A 193 10.11 27.82 -5.03
C ASN A 193 10.87 26.91 -4.04
N ILE A 194 10.27 25.79 -3.68
CA ILE A 194 10.88 24.75 -2.85
C ILE A 194 11.61 23.81 -3.81
N VAL A 195 12.86 24.13 -4.17
CA VAL A 195 13.64 23.41 -5.20
C VAL A 195 14.56 22.33 -4.61
N ASP A 196 14.91 22.42 -3.33
CA ASP A 196 15.76 21.45 -2.65
C ASP A 196 15.01 20.12 -2.47
N GLU A 197 15.54 19.02 -3.02
CA GLU A 197 14.91 17.69 -2.99
C GLU A 197 14.68 17.17 -1.56
N GLN A 198 15.60 17.48 -0.62
CA GLN A 198 15.44 17.04 0.77
C GLN A 198 14.29 17.79 1.43
N LYS A 199 14.21 19.13 1.21
CA LYS A 199 13.08 19.93 1.70
C LYS A 199 11.74 19.47 1.10
N GLN A 200 11.70 19.18 -0.21
CA GLN A 200 10.52 18.60 -0.86
C GLN A 200 10.09 17.29 -0.20
N SER A 201 11.02 16.35 -0.02
CA SER A 201 10.74 15.05 0.60
C SER A 201 10.25 15.21 2.04
N ILE A 202 10.90 16.05 2.86
CA ILE A 202 10.46 16.31 4.23
C ILE A 202 9.07 16.96 4.25
N THR A 203 8.80 17.91 3.36
CA THR A 203 7.50 18.58 3.22
C THR A 203 6.39 17.59 2.90
N LEU A 204 6.60 16.73 1.90
CA LEU A 204 5.60 15.72 1.53
C LEU A 204 5.38 14.69 2.64
N ARG A 205 6.45 14.26 3.33
CA ARG A 205 6.33 13.39 4.52
C ARG A 205 5.63 14.07 5.69
N ALA A 206 5.75 15.38 5.83
CA ALA A 206 5.00 16.14 6.84
C ALA A 206 3.51 16.15 6.52
N ILE A 207 3.14 16.40 5.26
CA ILE A 207 1.76 16.39 4.78
C ILE A 207 1.14 14.99 4.95
N ASP A 208 1.86 13.92 4.61
CA ASP A 208 1.40 12.52 4.78
C ASP A 208 1.05 12.15 6.23
N LYS A 209 1.57 12.90 7.19
CA LYS A 209 1.25 12.70 8.61
C LYS A 209 0.02 13.46 9.08
N LEU A 210 -0.68 14.20 8.21
CA LEU A 210 -1.80 15.07 8.57
C LEU A 210 -2.85 14.35 9.42
N ASP A 211 -3.28 13.15 9.02
CA ASP A 211 -4.27 12.35 9.74
C ASP A 211 -3.83 11.96 11.16
N ARG A 212 -2.50 11.86 11.39
CA ARG A 212 -1.93 11.41 12.68
C ARG A 212 -1.60 12.54 13.63
N VAL A 213 -1.16 13.69 13.08
CA VAL A 213 -0.58 14.77 13.89
C VAL A 213 -1.41 16.04 13.83
N GLY A 214 -2.43 16.10 12.96
CA GLY A 214 -3.26 17.28 12.73
C GLY A 214 -2.51 18.44 12.06
N ILE A 215 -3.23 19.50 11.75
CA ILE A 215 -2.69 20.70 11.08
C ILE A 215 -1.53 21.31 11.87
N ASP A 216 -1.66 21.46 13.19
CA ASP A 216 -0.61 22.04 14.04
C ASP A 216 0.67 21.21 14.00
N GLY A 217 0.52 19.87 14.03
CA GLY A 217 1.66 18.96 13.93
C GLY A 217 2.36 19.03 12.59
N VAL A 218 1.60 19.17 11.49
CA VAL A 218 2.16 19.40 10.14
C VAL A 218 2.87 20.74 10.10
N GLN A 219 2.29 21.83 10.64
CA GLN A 219 2.91 23.15 10.67
C GLN A 219 4.29 23.12 11.37
N TYR A 220 4.41 22.43 12.50
CA TYR A 220 5.72 22.23 13.16
C TYR A 220 6.71 21.47 12.29
N LEU A 221 6.27 20.43 11.59
CA LEU A 221 7.12 19.63 10.70
C LEU A 221 7.52 20.37 9.41
N LEU A 222 6.71 21.30 8.94
CA LEU A 222 7.06 22.20 7.84
C LEU A 222 8.09 23.25 8.29
N GLY A 223 8.04 23.66 9.56
CA GLY A 223 9.01 24.59 10.17
C GLY A 223 10.24 23.86 10.72
N LYS A 224 10.56 24.13 11.99
CA LYS A 224 11.78 23.62 12.66
C LYS A 224 11.72 22.14 13.04
N GLY A 225 10.52 21.55 13.10
CA GLY A 225 10.31 20.18 13.55
C GLY A 225 9.54 20.08 14.86
N ARG A 226 9.33 18.84 15.35
CA ARG A 226 8.58 18.57 16.58
C ARG A 226 9.14 17.40 17.37
N LYS A 227 8.88 17.41 18.67
CA LYS A 227 9.04 16.23 19.53
C LYS A 227 7.76 15.40 19.47
N ASP A 228 7.88 14.09 19.37
CA ASP A 228 6.76 13.18 19.49
C ASP A 228 6.41 12.86 20.95
N LYS A 229 5.41 11.99 21.17
CA LYS A 229 4.98 11.59 22.52
C LYS A 229 6.05 10.77 23.26
N SER A 230 7.00 10.17 22.57
CA SER A 230 8.15 9.41 23.13
C SER A 230 9.32 10.33 23.50
N GLY A 231 9.28 11.61 23.09
CA GLY A 231 10.35 12.57 23.31
C GLY A 231 11.35 12.66 22.15
N ASP A 232 11.20 11.83 21.13
CA ASP A 232 12.08 11.83 19.96
C ASP A 232 11.82 13.07 19.10
N PHE A 233 12.88 13.76 18.69
CA PHE A 233 12.79 14.95 17.86
C PHE A 233 12.86 14.61 16.38
N THR A 234 11.81 14.98 15.63
CA THR A 234 11.81 14.91 14.17
C THR A 234 12.14 16.29 13.61
N LYS A 235 13.24 16.39 12.86
CA LYS A 235 13.64 17.63 12.16
C LYS A 235 12.58 17.98 11.11
N GLY A 236 12.26 19.28 10.98
CA GLY A 236 11.32 19.78 9.98
C GLY A 236 12.00 20.18 8.66
N ALA A 237 11.19 20.67 7.72
CA ALA A 237 11.63 21.11 6.40
C ALA A 237 12.30 22.49 6.41
N GLU A 238 12.21 23.23 7.52
CA GLU A 238 12.77 24.59 7.69
C GLU A 238 12.28 25.55 6.57
N LEU A 239 10.98 25.52 6.28
CA LEU A 239 10.36 26.38 5.29
C LEU A 239 10.11 27.77 5.86
N GLU A 240 10.04 28.76 4.98
CA GLU A 240 9.65 30.12 5.32
C GLU A 240 8.18 30.22 5.74
N GLU A 241 7.84 31.20 6.57
CA GLU A 241 6.50 31.33 7.15
C GLU A 241 5.40 31.45 6.07
N TYR A 242 5.67 32.19 4.98
CA TYR A 242 4.70 32.30 3.89
C TYR A 242 4.48 30.97 3.15
N GLN A 243 5.55 30.14 2.97
CA GLN A 243 5.44 28.81 2.35
C GLN A 243 4.58 27.89 3.21
N ILE A 244 4.80 27.90 4.52
CA ILE A 244 4.00 27.13 5.49
C ILE A 244 2.53 27.54 5.41
N LYS A 245 2.23 28.84 5.41
CA LYS A 245 0.86 29.37 5.33
C LYS A 245 0.15 28.92 4.05
N GLU A 246 0.81 28.98 2.90
CA GLU A 246 0.24 28.54 1.62
C GLU A 246 -0.01 27.03 1.61
N ILE A 247 0.91 26.21 2.13
CA ILE A 247 0.71 24.76 2.24
C ILE A 247 -0.46 24.44 3.17
N ILE A 248 -0.56 25.08 4.32
CA ILE A 248 -1.69 24.89 5.26
C ILE A 248 -3.01 25.34 4.63
N SER A 249 -3.01 26.43 3.86
CA SER A 249 -4.19 26.86 3.10
C SER A 249 -4.63 25.80 2.09
N PHE A 250 -3.70 25.20 1.36
CA PHE A 250 -3.97 24.09 0.43
C PHE A 250 -4.53 22.86 1.15
N LEU A 251 -3.98 22.48 2.30
CA LEU A 251 -4.43 21.34 3.09
C LEU A 251 -5.82 21.52 3.72
N ASN A 252 -6.28 22.75 3.85
CA ASN A 252 -7.63 23.06 4.35
C ASN A 252 -8.72 22.94 3.27
N ILE A 253 -8.35 22.71 2.00
CA ILE A 253 -9.29 22.44 0.91
C ILE A 253 -9.77 20.99 1.07
N LYS A 254 -10.92 20.78 1.71
CA LYS A 254 -11.54 19.47 1.89
C LYS A 254 -12.65 19.28 0.87
N ASN A 255 -12.77 18.06 0.33
CA ASN A 255 -13.85 17.61 -0.56
C ASN A 255 -13.99 18.49 -1.81
N LEU A 256 -13.32 18.12 -2.89
CA LEU A 256 -13.40 18.83 -4.16
C LEU A 256 -14.82 18.69 -4.76
N SER A 257 -15.70 19.62 -4.44
CA SER A 257 -16.88 19.97 -5.22
C SER A 257 -16.50 20.99 -6.31
N GLU A 258 -17.40 21.33 -7.24
CA GLU A 258 -17.14 22.35 -8.28
C GLU A 258 -16.54 23.65 -7.71
N ASN A 259 -17.00 24.10 -6.54
CA ASN A 259 -16.46 25.28 -5.84
C ASN A 259 -15.00 25.10 -5.38
N ASN A 260 -14.56 23.88 -5.16
CA ASN A 260 -13.21 23.58 -4.67
C ASN A 260 -12.18 23.53 -5.80
N TYR A 261 -12.56 23.14 -7.02
CA TYR A 261 -11.69 23.32 -8.19
C TYR A 261 -11.33 24.79 -8.40
N GLU A 262 -12.27 25.72 -8.18
CA GLU A 262 -11.99 27.15 -8.27
C GLU A 262 -11.01 27.61 -7.18
N ASN A 263 -11.06 27.06 -5.98
CA ASN A 263 -10.09 27.38 -4.95
C ASN A 263 -8.70 26.84 -5.27
N ILE A 264 -8.60 25.63 -5.81
CA ILE A 264 -7.32 25.09 -6.27
C ILE A 264 -6.81 25.88 -7.49
N LYS A 265 -7.67 26.27 -8.42
CA LYS A 265 -7.30 27.13 -9.56
C LYS A 265 -6.74 28.48 -9.10
N LYS A 266 -7.29 29.10 -8.06
CA LYS A 266 -6.74 30.33 -7.48
C LYS A 266 -5.34 30.10 -6.88
N ILE A 267 -5.16 28.99 -6.15
CA ILE A 267 -3.83 28.58 -5.66
C ILE A 267 -2.91 28.26 -6.83
N ALA A 268 -3.45 27.69 -7.91
CA ALA A 268 -2.72 27.29 -9.12
C ALA A 268 -2.33 28.46 -10.02
N GLU A 269 -2.79 29.69 -9.74
CA GLU A 269 -2.62 30.81 -10.65
C GLU A 269 -1.17 30.92 -11.15
N GLY A 270 -1.01 30.76 -12.49
CA GLY A 270 0.30 30.78 -13.16
C GLY A 270 1.12 29.47 -13.08
N ASN A 271 0.65 28.38 -12.42
CA ASN A 271 1.38 27.13 -12.41
C ASN A 271 0.73 26.07 -13.32
N GLN A 272 1.43 25.71 -14.39
CA GLN A 272 0.95 24.77 -15.42
C GLN A 272 0.82 23.34 -14.83
N THR A 273 1.72 22.89 -13.97
CA THR A 273 1.70 21.55 -13.37
C THR A 273 0.42 21.31 -12.58
N ILE A 274 -0.02 22.30 -11.78
CA ILE A 274 -1.29 22.21 -11.05
C ILE A 274 -2.48 22.20 -12.02
N GLN A 275 -2.48 23.02 -13.06
CA GLN A 275 -3.56 23.06 -14.06
C GLN A 275 -3.73 21.73 -14.79
N GLU A 276 -2.62 21.08 -15.14
CA GLU A 276 -2.64 19.73 -15.71
C GLU A 276 -3.27 18.72 -14.73
N GLY A 277 -2.86 18.75 -13.45
CA GLY A 277 -3.44 17.89 -12.42
C GLY A 277 -4.95 18.08 -12.25
N ILE A 278 -5.44 19.32 -12.26
CA ILE A 278 -6.88 19.63 -12.23
C ILE A 278 -7.59 19.05 -13.46
N THR A 279 -7.02 19.25 -14.65
CA THR A 279 -7.59 18.74 -15.90
C THR A 279 -7.70 17.23 -15.91
N GLU A 280 -6.68 16.52 -15.40
CA GLU A 280 -6.68 15.07 -15.26
C GLU A 280 -7.80 14.60 -14.30
N MET A 281 -7.95 15.24 -13.14
CA MET A 281 -9.00 14.91 -12.18
C MET A 281 -10.40 15.17 -12.74
N GLN A 282 -10.62 16.26 -13.46
CA GLN A 282 -11.89 16.55 -14.13
C GLN A 282 -12.23 15.54 -15.23
N LEU A 283 -11.21 15.02 -15.93
CA LEU A 283 -11.41 13.95 -16.91
C LEU A 283 -11.79 12.63 -16.24
N MET A 284 -11.17 12.29 -15.12
CA MET A 284 -11.56 11.11 -14.33
C MET A 284 -13.01 11.21 -13.83
N GLU A 285 -13.43 12.40 -13.38
CA GLU A 285 -14.82 12.65 -12.95
C GLU A 285 -15.83 12.44 -14.09
N LYS A 286 -15.50 12.84 -15.32
CA LYS A 286 -16.32 12.52 -16.49
C LYS A 286 -16.45 11.01 -16.70
N TYR A 287 -15.36 10.26 -16.58
CA TYR A 287 -15.42 8.79 -16.66
C TYR A 287 -16.27 8.19 -15.55
N PHE A 288 -16.14 8.64 -14.31
CA PHE A 288 -16.97 8.18 -13.19
C PHE A 288 -18.47 8.43 -13.46
N SER A 289 -18.79 9.60 -13.98
CA SER A 289 -20.19 9.94 -14.33
C SER A 289 -20.77 9.02 -15.41
N LEU A 290 -19.97 8.63 -16.41
CA LEU A 290 -20.38 7.69 -17.46
C LEU A 290 -20.73 6.30 -16.91
N PHE A 291 -20.05 5.88 -15.81
CA PHE A 291 -20.25 4.59 -15.16
C PHE A 291 -21.18 4.65 -13.93
N ASN A 292 -21.77 5.82 -13.65
CA ASN A 292 -22.57 6.06 -12.44
C ASN A 292 -21.80 5.71 -11.15
N PHE A 293 -20.48 5.88 -11.16
CA PHE A 293 -19.65 5.64 -10.00
C PHE A 293 -19.64 6.88 -9.11
N THR A 294 -20.11 6.73 -7.87
CA THR A 294 -20.27 7.84 -6.91
C THR A 294 -19.50 7.66 -5.62
N ASN A 295 -18.88 6.49 -5.42
CA ASN A 295 -18.17 6.16 -4.17
C ASN A 295 -16.72 6.63 -4.19
N TYR A 296 -16.51 7.93 -4.47
CA TYR A 296 -15.20 8.56 -4.46
C TYR A 296 -15.23 9.95 -3.82
N ILE A 297 -14.07 10.39 -3.36
CA ILE A 297 -13.85 11.73 -2.79
C ILE A 297 -12.55 12.28 -3.38
N PHE A 298 -12.59 13.46 -4.00
CA PHE A 298 -11.36 14.17 -4.34
C PHE A 298 -10.77 14.81 -3.09
N ASP A 299 -9.58 14.37 -2.69
CA ASP A 299 -8.89 14.85 -1.50
C ASP A 299 -7.45 15.27 -1.86
N PRO A 300 -7.19 16.58 -2.04
CA PRO A 300 -5.88 17.07 -2.44
C PRO A 300 -4.80 16.86 -1.37
N THR A 301 -5.19 16.50 -0.16
CA THR A 301 -4.26 16.27 0.96
C THR A 301 -3.57 14.91 0.87
N ILE A 302 -4.05 14.01 0.01
CA ILE A 302 -3.39 12.73 -0.22
C ILE A 302 -2.13 12.98 -1.05
N VAL A 303 -1.00 12.87 -0.37
CA VAL A 303 0.34 12.91 -0.98
C VAL A 303 1.04 11.56 -0.87
N ARG A 304 0.30 10.57 -0.36
CA ARG A 304 0.79 9.20 -0.16
C ARG A 304 1.29 8.59 -1.45
N GLY A 305 2.15 7.67 -1.26
CA GLY A 305 2.68 6.84 -2.29
C GLY A 305 4.18 6.91 -2.33
N LEU A 306 4.71 5.88 -2.92
CA LEU A 306 6.12 5.78 -3.23
C LEU A 306 6.48 6.97 -4.13
N GLU A 307 7.70 7.45 -4.04
CA GLU A 307 8.22 8.61 -4.79
C GLU A 307 8.07 8.49 -6.33
N TYR A 308 7.59 7.34 -6.81
CA TYR A 308 7.44 7.07 -8.24
C TYR A 308 6.11 7.48 -8.87
N TYR A 309 5.12 7.97 -8.12
CA TYR A 309 3.86 8.41 -8.72
C TYR A 309 4.02 9.73 -9.47
N THR A 310 3.42 9.79 -10.69
CA THR A 310 3.57 10.89 -11.65
C THR A 310 2.28 11.62 -11.95
N GLY A 311 1.12 11.06 -11.64
CA GLY A 311 -0.21 11.58 -11.97
C GLY A 311 -1.24 11.28 -10.87
N PRO A 312 -2.44 10.78 -11.23
CA PRO A 312 -3.48 10.41 -10.27
C PRO A 312 -2.98 9.43 -9.21
N ILE A 313 -3.44 9.64 -7.98
CA ILE A 313 -3.17 8.81 -6.81
C ILE A 313 -4.53 8.48 -6.17
N PHE A 314 -4.71 7.25 -5.74
CA PHE A 314 -5.96 6.83 -5.10
C PHE A 314 -5.71 5.97 -3.87
N GLU A 315 -6.63 6.05 -2.92
CA GLU A 315 -6.56 5.34 -1.66
C GLU A 315 -7.95 4.86 -1.25
N ALA A 316 -8.07 3.56 -0.96
CA ALA A 316 -9.28 2.98 -0.41
C ALA A 316 -9.24 3.01 1.12
N ASN A 317 -10.12 3.76 1.73
CA ASN A 317 -10.20 3.96 3.17
C ASN A 317 -11.50 3.39 3.73
N LEU A 318 -11.41 2.67 4.85
CA LEU A 318 -12.59 2.28 5.61
C LEU A 318 -13.12 3.48 6.40
N THR A 319 -14.45 3.58 6.48
CA THR A 319 -15.17 4.66 7.20
C THR A 319 -15.50 4.28 8.64
N PHE A 320 -15.11 3.09 9.09
CA PHE A 320 -15.34 2.58 10.43
C PHE A 320 -14.02 2.22 11.14
N GLY A 321 -14.05 2.23 12.47
CA GLY A 321 -12.97 1.78 13.30
C GLY A 321 -12.96 0.28 13.52
N VAL A 322 -11.84 -0.23 14.03
CA VAL A 322 -11.68 -1.61 14.49
C VAL A 322 -11.15 -1.64 15.92
N GLN A 323 -11.42 -2.71 16.65
CA GLN A 323 -10.87 -2.86 17.99
C GLN A 323 -9.42 -3.34 17.96
N ASN A 324 -8.57 -2.71 18.75
CA ASN A 324 -7.21 -3.18 18.98
C ASN A 324 -7.21 -4.34 20.02
N LYS A 325 -6.04 -4.92 20.28
CA LYS A 325 -5.89 -6.00 21.29
C LYS A 325 -6.31 -5.62 22.71
N LYS A 326 -6.49 -4.33 23.00
CA LYS A 326 -6.94 -3.81 24.30
C LYS A 326 -8.45 -3.53 24.34
N GLY A 327 -9.18 -3.79 23.23
CA GLY A 327 -10.59 -3.46 23.09
C GLY A 327 -10.89 -1.97 22.79
N GLU A 328 -9.86 -1.16 22.55
CA GLU A 328 -10.04 0.26 22.19
C GLU A 328 -10.36 0.37 20.70
N GLU A 329 -11.36 1.18 20.35
CA GLU A 329 -11.66 1.49 18.96
C GLU A 329 -10.56 2.39 18.37
N ILE A 330 -10.00 1.98 17.25
CA ILE A 330 -9.00 2.73 16.51
C ILE A 330 -9.47 2.95 15.07
N GLU A 331 -9.16 4.11 14.53
CA GLU A 331 -9.34 4.36 13.10
C GLU A 331 -8.49 3.39 12.30
N PHE A 332 -9.11 2.62 11.40
CA PHE A 332 -8.40 1.63 10.63
C PHE A 332 -7.68 2.24 9.43
N GLY A 333 -8.31 3.21 8.78
CA GLY A 333 -7.76 3.96 7.66
C GLY A 333 -7.65 3.13 6.38
N SER A 334 -6.56 3.33 5.65
CA SER A 334 -6.35 2.76 4.32
C SER A 334 -6.17 1.24 4.34
N ILE A 335 -6.85 0.57 3.41
CA ILE A 335 -6.72 -0.87 3.14
C ILE A 335 -6.05 -1.15 1.79
N GLY A 336 -5.96 -0.14 0.94
CA GLY A 336 -5.32 -0.23 -0.36
C GLY A 336 -5.02 1.14 -0.93
N GLY A 337 -4.21 1.19 -1.95
CA GLY A 337 -3.86 2.42 -2.64
C GLY A 337 -3.12 2.16 -3.92
N GLY A 338 -3.02 3.19 -4.74
CA GLY A 338 -2.37 3.10 -6.04
C GLY A 338 -2.20 4.45 -6.70
N GLY A 339 -1.87 4.42 -7.96
CA GLY A 339 -1.70 5.61 -8.78
C GLY A 339 -0.92 5.36 -10.06
N ARG A 340 -0.72 6.43 -10.83
CA ARG A 340 0.04 6.44 -12.07
C ARG A 340 1.55 6.53 -11.81
N TYR A 341 2.31 5.67 -12.49
CA TYR A 341 3.78 5.57 -12.34
C TYR A 341 4.47 5.41 -13.71
N ASP A 342 4.60 6.51 -14.43
CA ASP A 342 5.06 6.50 -15.82
C ASP A 342 6.55 6.17 -15.97
N ASP A 343 7.37 6.46 -14.97
CA ASP A 343 8.82 6.30 -15.04
C ASP A 343 9.34 4.97 -14.49
N LEU A 344 8.47 4.10 -13.92
CA LEU A 344 8.90 2.92 -13.20
C LEU A 344 9.55 1.87 -14.08
N VAL A 345 8.95 1.57 -15.24
CA VAL A 345 9.48 0.62 -16.24
C VAL A 345 10.69 1.21 -16.94
N LYS A 346 10.64 2.50 -17.29
CA LYS A 346 11.71 3.26 -17.95
C LYS A 346 13.06 3.14 -17.23
N ARG A 347 13.06 2.99 -15.92
CA ARG A 347 14.30 2.86 -15.11
C ARG A 347 15.11 1.60 -15.44
N PHE A 348 14.47 0.56 -15.96
CA PHE A 348 15.12 -0.69 -16.31
C PHE A 348 15.62 -0.74 -17.76
N ASN A 349 14.93 -0.07 -18.70
CA ASN A 349 15.22 -0.16 -20.13
C ASN A 349 15.29 1.18 -20.87
N ASN A 350 15.15 2.31 -20.17
CA ASN A 350 15.14 3.68 -20.72
C ASN A 350 14.00 3.96 -21.75
N GLN A 351 12.94 3.13 -21.78
CA GLN A 351 11.81 3.31 -22.70
C GLN A 351 10.59 3.83 -21.96
N GLU A 352 9.87 4.77 -22.56
CA GLU A 352 8.62 5.32 -22.03
C GLU A 352 7.56 4.21 -21.94
N CYS A 353 6.99 4.06 -20.74
CA CYS A 353 5.98 3.06 -20.48
C CYS A 353 4.98 3.56 -19.42
N PRO A 354 4.09 4.49 -19.81
CA PRO A 354 3.08 5.02 -18.88
C PRO A 354 2.26 3.87 -18.27
N SER A 355 2.14 3.86 -16.96
CA SER A 355 1.52 2.77 -16.23
C SER A 355 0.75 3.29 -15.02
N THR A 356 -0.26 2.52 -14.61
CA THR A 356 -1.04 2.81 -13.39
C THR A 356 -1.46 1.51 -12.73
N GLY A 357 -1.59 1.50 -11.41
CA GLY A 357 -1.95 0.29 -10.70
C GLY A 357 -2.52 0.57 -9.32
N ILE A 358 -3.08 -0.48 -8.72
CA ILE A 358 -3.63 -0.45 -7.37
C ILE A 358 -3.23 -1.70 -6.61
N SER A 359 -2.97 -1.52 -5.32
CA SER A 359 -2.64 -2.58 -4.37
C SER A 359 -3.61 -2.60 -3.20
N VAL A 360 -4.03 -3.78 -2.78
CA VAL A 360 -4.87 -4.01 -1.60
C VAL A 360 -4.19 -4.99 -0.66
N GLY A 361 -4.03 -4.60 0.60
CA GLY A 361 -3.57 -5.50 1.65
C GLY A 361 -4.68 -6.45 2.07
N LEU A 362 -4.69 -7.69 1.55
CA LEU A 362 -5.77 -8.65 1.80
C LEU A 362 -5.88 -9.03 3.28
N ASP A 363 -4.77 -9.24 3.97
CA ASP A 363 -4.81 -9.56 5.40
C ASP A 363 -5.41 -8.43 6.23
N ARG A 364 -5.19 -7.19 5.79
CA ARG A 364 -5.78 -6.02 6.41
C ARG A 364 -7.29 -5.95 6.17
N LEU A 365 -7.72 -6.25 4.94
CA LEU A 365 -9.13 -6.34 4.57
C LEU A 365 -9.82 -7.49 5.33
N ILE A 366 -9.21 -8.68 5.40
CA ILE A 366 -9.72 -9.83 6.15
C ILE A 366 -9.91 -9.47 7.62
N TYR A 367 -8.91 -8.84 8.24
CA TYR A 367 -9.00 -8.39 9.64
C TYR A 367 -10.22 -7.48 9.86
N ALA A 368 -10.44 -6.49 8.98
CA ALA A 368 -11.58 -5.59 9.08
C ALA A 368 -12.94 -6.30 8.90
N ILE A 369 -13.02 -7.24 7.95
CA ILE A 369 -14.23 -8.02 7.66
C ILE A 369 -14.58 -8.93 8.85
N ILE A 370 -13.59 -9.60 9.45
CA ILE A 370 -13.79 -10.44 10.64
C ILE A 370 -14.30 -9.60 11.81
N GLN A 371 -13.70 -8.43 12.07
CA GLN A 371 -14.12 -7.53 13.15
C GLN A 371 -15.58 -7.07 13.00
N LYS A 372 -16.05 -6.94 11.77
CA LYS A 372 -17.43 -6.56 11.45
C LYS A 372 -18.40 -7.75 11.38
N ASN A 373 -17.94 -8.99 11.59
CA ASN A 373 -18.76 -10.22 11.41
C ASN A 373 -19.48 -10.28 10.05
N LYS A 374 -18.85 -9.72 8.99
CA LYS A 374 -19.46 -9.60 7.66
C LYS A 374 -19.49 -10.91 6.89
N VAL A 375 -18.57 -11.81 7.17
CA VAL A 375 -18.49 -13.12 6.49
C VAL A 375 -18.61 -14.23 7.53
N LYS A 376 -19.62 -15.07 7.35
CA LYS A 376 -19.78 -16.31 8.12
C LYS A 376 -19.22 -17.46 7.28
N THR A 377 -18.16 -18.07 7.73
CA THR A 377 -17.69 -19.32 7.15
C THR A 377 -18.51 -20.47 7.74
N GLN A 378 -19.17 -21.25 6.89
CA GLN A 378 -19.72 -22.52 7.33
C GLN A 378 -18.60 -23.55 7.31
N LYS A 379 -18.11 -23.91 8.48
CA LYS A 379 -17.21 -25.06 8.60
C LYS A 379 -18.00 -26.32 8.23
N LYS A 380 -17.63 -26.96 7.12
CA LYS A 380 -18.16 -28.29 6.81
C LYS A 380 -17.54 -29.26 7.82
N LEU A 381 -18.29 -29.59 8.84
CA LEU A 381 -17.87 -30.61 9.79
C LEU A 381 -17.98 -31.99 9.12
N PRO A 382 -17.06 -32.90 9.39
CA PRO A 382 -17.18 -34.27 8.95
C PRO A 382 -18.45 -34.91 9.56
N ILE A 383 -19.11 -35.76 8.80
CA ILE A 383 -20.20 -36.57 9.31
C ILE A 383 -19.56 -37.70 10.10
N LEU A 384 -19.85 -37.78 11.40
CA LEU A 384 -19.47 -38.91 12.23
C LEU A 384 -20.52 -39.98 12.11
N ILE A 385 -20.18 -41.13 11.55
CA ILE A 385 -21.04 -42.31 11.49
C ILE A 385 -20.59 -43.27 12.57
N CYS A 386 -21.45 -43.48 13.56
CA CYS A 386 -21.19 -44.46 14.60
C CYS A 386 -21.71 -45.83 14.16
N VAL A 387 -20.81 -46.79 13.96
CA VAL A 387 -21.16 -48.18 13.63
C VAL A 387 -21.41 -48.92 14.91
N PHE A 388 -22.65 -49.29 15.21
CA PHE A 388 -23.02 -50.07 16.41
C PHE A 388 -22.90 -51.59 16.20
N ASP A 389 -22.99 -52.08 14.96
CA ASP A 389 -22.81 -53.48 14.59
C ASP A 389 -22.07 -53.59 13.29
N GLU A 390 -20.93 -54.28 13.27
CA GLU A 390 -20.08 -54.49 12.11
C GLU A 390 -20.79 -55.14 10.91
N LYS A 391 -21.86 -55.92 11.19
CA LYS A 391 -22.71 -56.52 10.13
C LYS A 391 -23.34 -55.48 9.19
N PHE A 392 -23.54 -54.27 9.64
CA PHE A 392 -24.17 -53.20 8.89
C PHE A 392 -23.14 -52.19 8.31
N MET A 393 -21.85 -52.50 8.38
CA MET A 393 -20.77 -51.61 7.89
C MET A 393 -21.00 -51.16 6.43
N SER A 394 -21.60 -52.00 5.58
CA SER A 394 -21.90 -51.69 4.20
C SER A 394 -23.07 -50.69 3.99
N PHE A 395 -23.81 -50.37 5.03
CA PHE A 395 -24.93 -49.41 5.00
C PHE A 395 -24.50 -48.00 5.47
N TYR A 396 -23.38 -47.90 6.13
CA TYR A 396 -22.84 -46.65 6.63
C TYR A 396 -21.82 -46.05 5.67
#